data_c7b786e3ec17fb5e332ca845771062c0
#
_entry.id   c7b786e3ec17fb5e332ca845771062c0
#
_cell.length_a   1.000
_cell.length_b   1.000
_cell.length_c   1.000
_cell.angle_alpha   90.00
_cell.angle_beta   90.00
_cell.angle_gamma   90.00
#
_symmetry.space_group_name_H-M   'P 1'
#
loop_
_entity.id
_entity.type
_entity.pdbx_description
1 polymer ?
#
loop_
_entity_poly.entity_id
_entity_poly.type
_entity_poly.pdbx_seq_one_letter_code
_entity_poly.pdbx_strand_id
1 'polypeptide(L)'
;MLVKSRMSKYPLTIGPDESLSDAHHYMREQKVRHLPVVKPDEKMLGLIAEDDLLKAEPSSATSLSVWEIHHLLMEVKVKAVMVKDVITTTEDTPIEEAAHLMLENKIGCLPVIRDDRLVGIITESDIFRTFMELFAAREKGLRIILEGPNKAGELAKITKAVADEGGYISA
;
A
#
# COMPACT_ATOMS: atom_id res chain seq x y z
N MET A 1 0.62 6.42 -14.97
CA MET A 1 -0.23 6.94 -13.86
C MET A 1 0.70 7.27 -12.68
N LEU A 2 0.38 8.28 -11.83
CA LEU A 2 1.27 8.68 -10.73
C LEU A 2 0.70 8.24 -9.37
N VAL A 3 1.59 8.03 -8.40
CA VAL A 3 1.25 7.64 -7.01
C VAL A 3 0.21 8.57 -6.40
N LYS A 4 0.34 9.90 -6.57
CA LYS A 4 -0.62 10.89 -6.04
C LYS A 4 -2.08 10.69 -6.46
N SER A 5 -2.32 10.00 -7.57
CA SER A 5 -3.68 9.72 -8.05
C SER A 5 -4.31 8.47 -7.43
N ARG A 6 -3.52 7.66 -6.72
CA ARG A 6 -3.93 6.36 -6.18
C ARG A 6 -3.63 6.15 -4.70
N MET A 7 -2.71 6.92 -4.13
CA MET A 7 -2.37 6.85 -2.71
C MET A 7 -3.55 7.23 -1.82
N SER A 8 -3.61 6.68 -0.64
CA SER A 8 -4.43 7.18 0.45
C SER A 8 -3.78 8.44 1.01
N LYS A 9 -4.47 9.58 0.88
CA LYS A 9 -4.03 10.85 1.46
C LYS A 9 -4.34 10.89 2.95
N TYR A 10 -3.49 11.55 3.73
CA TYR A 10 -3.65 11.67 5.18
C TYR A 10 -3.85 10.31 5.85
N PRO A 11 -2.89 9.38 5.71
CA PRO A 11 -3.02 8.05 6.26
C PRO A 11 -3.14 8.11 7.78
N LEU A 12 -3.75 7.08 8.37
CA LEU A 12 -3.72 6.90 9.81
C LEU A 12 -2.27 6.73 10.25
N THR A 13 -1.89 7.48 11.28
CA THR A 13 -0.54 7.49 11.83
C THR A 13 -0.56 7.16 13.32
N ILE A 14 0.60 6.86 13.89
CA ILE A 14 0.76 6.61 15.31
C ILE A 14 2.00 7.35 15.83
N GLY A 15 1.97 7.75 17.09
CA GLY A 15 3.12 8.35 17.75
C GLY A 15 4.15 7.31 18.22
N PRO A 16 5.43 7.69 18.35
CA PRO A 16 6.49 6.75 18.75
C PRO A 16 6.35 6.26 20.20
N ASP A 17 5.68 7.02 21.07
CA ASP A 17 5.50 6.73 22.49
C ASP A 17 4.16 6.07 22.81
N GLU A 18 3.32 5.83 21.81
CA GLU A 18 2.11 5.02 21.96
C GLU A 18 2.47 3.54 22.14
N SER A 19 1.55 2.75 22.67
CA SER A 19 1.79 1.33 22.97
C SER A 19 1.55 0.42 21.76
N LEU A 20 2.10 -0.79 21.78
CA LEU A 20 1.76 -1.80 20.76
C LEU A 20 0.29 -2.20 20.82
N SER A 21 -0.33 -2.17 22.02
CA SER A 21 -1.76 -2.39 22.17
C SER A 21 -2.59 -1.36 21.43
N ASP A 22 -2.20 -0.05 21.50
CA ASP A 22 -2.87 1.02 20.75
C ASP A 22 -2.70 0.80 19.24
N ALA A 23 -1.48 0.46 18.79
CA ALA A 23 -1.22 0.17 17.37
C ALA A 23 -2.11 -0.97 16.86
N HIS A 24 -2.21 -2.07 17.61
CA HIS A 24 -3.06 -3.20 17.26
C HIS A 24 -4.54 -2.81 17.20
N HIS A 25 -5.01 -2.05 18.17
CA HIS A 25 -6.38 -1.55 18.23
C HIS A 25 -6.70 -0.68 16.98
N TYR A 26 -5.85 0.29 16.66
CA TYR A 26 -6.02 1.15 15.48
C TYR A 26 -6.03 0.36 14.17
N MET A 27 -5.10 -0.59 14.01
CA MET A 27 -5.07 -1.43 12.80
C MET A 27 -6.35 -2.23 12.62
N ARG A 28 -6.89 -2.81 13.70
CA ARG A 28 -8.13 -3.60 13.66
C ARG A 28 -9.36 -2.76 13.39
N GLU A 29 -9.53 -1.66 14.10
CA GLU A 29 -10.72 -0.79 13.94
C GLU A 29 -10.78 -0.15 12.56
N GLN A 30 -9.65 0.34 12.08
CA GLN A 30 -9.57 1.04 10.79
C GLN A 30 -9.28 0.09 9.62
N LYS A 31 -9.12 -1.21 9.87
CA LYS A 31 -8.84 -2.25 8.88
C LYS A 31 -7.61 -1.92 8.03
N VAL A 32 -6.57 -1.42 8.66
CA VAL A 32 -5.27 -1.13 8.05
C VAL A 32 -4.21 -2.06 8.64
N ARG A 33 -3.21 -2.40 7.84
CA ARG A 33 -2.10 -3.30 8.25
C ARG A 33 -0.78 -2.58 8.45
N HIS A 34 -0.74 -1.28 8.22
CA HIS A 34 0.48 -0.47 8.30
C HIS A 34 0.13 0.87 8.92
N LEU A 35 0.92 1.30 9.89
CA LEU A 35 0.83 2.61 10.49
C LEU A 35 2.18 3.31 10.39
N PRO A 36 2.28 4.38 9.60
CA PRO A 36 3.44 5.26 9.67
C PRO A 36 3.57 5.86 11.07
N VAL A 37 4.79 5.85 11.58
CA VAL A 37 5.13 6.43 12.90
C VAL A 37 5.66 7.83 12.66
N VAL A 38 4.98 8.82 13.21
CA VAL A 38 5.30 10.23 12.97
C VAL A 38 5.45 11.03 14.26
N LYS A 39 6.18 12.13 14.18
CA LYS A 39 6.18 13.18 15.20
C LYS A 39 4.96 14.08 15.03
N PRO A 40 4.64 14.96 16.03
CA PRO A 40 3.54 15.93 15.92
C PRO A 40 3.66 16.89 14.74
N ASP A 41 4.86 17.09 14.19
CA ASP A 41 5.13 17.91 13.00
C ASP A 41 5.03 17.13 11.68
N GLU A 42 4.44 15.94 11.71
CA GLU A 42 4.28 15.00 10.58
C GLU A 42 5.59 14.44 10.01
N LYS A 43 6.71 14.68 10.68
CA LYS A 43 7.98 14.08 10.28
C LYS A 43 7.96 12.58 10.56
N MET A 44 8.21 11.81 9.51
CA MET A 44 8.23 10.35 9.60
C MET A 44 9.44 9.85 10.39
N LEU A 45 9.20 8.93 11.32
CA LEU A 45 10.23 8.28 12.15
C LEU A 45 10.43 6.81 11.81
N GLY A 46 9.39 6.18 11.26
CA GLY A 46 9.39 4.76 10.99
C GLY A 46 8.04 4.27 10.50
N LEU A 47 7.90 2.97 10.43
CA LEU A 47 6.68 2.27 10.06
C LEU A 47 6.49 1.08 11.00
N ILE A 48 5.27 0.78 11.39
CA ILE A 48 4.92 -0.45 12.08
C ILE A 48 3.85 -1.19 11.26
N ALA A 49 4.07 -2.49 11.05
CA ALA A 49 3.15 -3.37 10.34
C ALA A 49 2.49 -4.36 11.31
N GLU A 50 1.35 -4.94 10.89
CA GLU A 50 0.65 -5.98 11.67
C GLU A 50 1.58 -7.17 11.98
N ASP A 51 2.43 -7.57 11.02
CA ASP A 51 3.41 -8.64 11.22
C ASP A 51 4.45 -8.32 12.31
N ASP A 52 4.78 -7.05 12.50
CA ASP A 52 5.73 -6.64 13.55
C ASP A 52 5.10 -6.76 14.94
N LEU A 53 3.81 -6.50 15.05
CA LEU A 53 3.04 -6.72 16.27
C LEU A 53 2.99 -8.21 16.61
N LEU A 54 2.69 -9.07 15.61
CA LEU A 54 2.65 -10.52 15.81
C LEU A 54 4.02 -11.09 16.24
N LYS A 55 5.13 -10.56 15.72
CA LYS A 55 6.48 -10.96 16.12
C LYS A 55 6.84 -10.48 17.53
N ALA A 56 6.26 -9.38 17.97
CA ALA A 56 6.49 -8.83 19.31
C ALA A 56 5.63 -9.54 20.38
N GLU A 57 4.58 -10.28 19.97
CA GLU A 57 3.78 -11.08 20.89
C GLU A 57 4.58 -12.29 21.39
N PRO A 58 4.40 -12.68 22.68
CA PRO A 58 4.93 -13.93 23.18
C PRO A 58 4.45 -15.13 22.35
N SER A 59 5.33 -16.09 22.13
CA SER A 59 5.00 -17.33 21.42
C SER A 59 3.72 -17.98 21.98
N SER A 60 2.91 -18.60 21.12
CA SER A 60 1.74 -19.38 21.53
C SER A 60 2.05 -20.55 22.49
N ALA A 61 3.33 -20.90 22.65
CA ALA A 61 3.82 -21.88 23.61
C ALA A 61 4.09 -21.28 25.00
N THR A 62 3.84 -19.98 25.21
CA THR A 62 4.00 -19.35 26.55
C THR A 62 2.93 -19.82 27.52
N SER A 63 3.25 -19.85 28.81
CA SER A 63 2.30 -20.08 29.89
C SER A 63 1.53 -18.82 30.32
N LEU A 64 1.79 -17.68 29.66
CA LEU A 64 1.13 -16.41 29.96
C LEU A 64 -0.34 -16.45 29.57
N SER A 65 -1.18 -15.90 30.42
CA SER A 65 -2.59 -15.66 30.11
C SER A 65 -2.76 -14.53 29.09
N VAL A 66 -3.90 -14.47 28.43
CA VAL A 66 -4.24 -13.38 27.49
C VAL A 66 -4.14 -12.00 28.16
N TRP A 67 -4.47 -11.89 29.43
CA TRP A 67 -4.37 -10.65 30.21
C TRP A 67 -2.92 -10.20 30.42
N GLU A 68 -2.03 -11.15 30.73
CA GLU A 68 -0.60 -10.87 30.91
C GLU A 68 0.04 -10.43 29.59
N ILE A 69 -0.31 -11.10 28.48
CA ILE A 69 0.14 -10.69 27.14
C ILE A 69 -0.33 -9.27 26.81
N HIS A 70 -1.61 -8.99 27.04
CA HIS A 70 -2.16 -7.64 26.79
C HIS A 70 -1.47 -6.58 27.65
N HIS A 71 -1.20 -6.88 28.93
CA HIS A 71 -0.48 -5.98 29.82
C HIS A 71 0.95 -5.68 29.30
N LEU A 72 1.68 -6.72 28.86
CA LEU A 72 3.01 -6.55 28.27
C LEU A 72 2.99 -5.67 27.04
N LEU A 73 2.01 -5.86 26.14
CA LEU A 73 1.86 -5.03 24.92
C LEU A 73 1.52 -3.57 25.23
N MET A 74 0.88 -3.28 26.36
CA MET A 74 0.64 -1.91 26.82
C MET A 74 1.94 -1.20 27.26
N GLU A 75 2.90 -1.92 27.80
CA GLU A 75 4.18 -1.35 28.25
C GLU A 75 5.16 -1.11 27.12
N VAL A 76 5.12 -1.95 26.08
CA VAL A 76 6.03 -1.83 24.94
C VAL A 76 5.62 -0.66 24.04
N LYS A 77 6.55 0.25 23.77
CA LYS A 77 6.32 1.42 22.91
C LYS A 77 6.60 1.12 21.45
N VAL A 78 5.82 1.72 20.57
CA VAL A 78 5.93 1.58 19.10
C VAL A 78 7.36 1.81 18.62
N LYS A 79 8.05 2.83 19.15
CA LYS A 79 9.46 3.15 18.79
C LYS A 79 10.46 2.02 19.05
N ALA A 80 10.13 1.07 19.92
CA ALA A 80 10.99 -0.07 20.24
C ALA A 80 10.92 -1.18 19.17
N VAL A 81 9.80 -1.24 18.41
CA VAL A 81 9.50 -2.33 17.47
C VAL A 81 9.46 -1.84 16.03
N MET A 82 9.12 -0.56 15.80
CA MET A 82 8.99 0.00 14.45
C MET A 82 10.25 -0.20 13.60
N VAL A 83 10.06 -0.40 12.31
CA VAL A 83 11.10 -0.32 11.29
C VAL A 83 11.48 1.15 11.10
N LYS A 84 12.79 1.49 11.21
CA LYS A 84 13.30 2.86 11.10
C LYS A 84 13.76 3.21 9.69
N ASP A 85 14.41 2.28 9.02
CA ASP A 85 14.91 2.46 7.66
C ASP A 85 13.80 2.08 6.67
N VAL A 86 12.83 2.98 6.52
CA VAL A 86 11.63 2.75 5.70
C VAL A 86 11.89 3.18 4.26
N ILE A 87 11.60 2.29 3.33
CA ILE A 87 11.58 2.62 1.91
C ILE A 87 10.34 3.46 1.64
N THR A 88 10.54 4.64 1.07
CA THR A 88 9.51 5.63 0.78
C THR A 88 9.43 5.93 -0.71
N THR A 89 8.39 6.62 -1.12
CA THR A 89 8.22 7.12 -2.50
C THR A 89 7.73 8.56 -2.48
N THR A 90 7.58 9.15 -3.66
CA THR A 90 7.05 10.51 -3.83
C THR A 90 5.71 10.51 -4.55
N GLU A 91 5.00 11.62 -4.50
CA GLU A 91 3.71 11.80 -5.18
C GLU A 91 3.81 11.68 -6.71
N ASP A 92 4.95 12.04 -7.28
CA ASP A 92 5.18 12.07 -8.72
C ASP A 92 5.84 10.78 -9.26
N THR A 93 6.07 9.80 -8.40
CA THR A 93 6.57 8.48 -8.81
C THR A 93 5.53 7.77 -9.68
N PRO A 94 5.92 7.18 -10.82
CA PRO A 94 5.05 6.29 -11.60
C PRO A 94 4.57 5.10 -10.75
N ILE A 95 3.31 4.69 -10.95
CA ILE A 95 2.72 3.62 -10.13
C ILE A 95 3.40 2.27 -10.37
N GLU A 96 3.86 2.03 -11.59
CA GLU A 96 4.65 0.85 -11.98
C GLU A 96 6.00 0.80 -11.27
N GLU A 97 6.64 1.95 -11.04
CA GLU A 97 7.88 2.05 -10.28
C GLU A 97 7.63 1.79 -8.78
N ALA A 98 6.55 2.34 -8.23
CA ALA A 98 6.14 2.03 -6.85
C ALA A 98 5.86 0.53 -6.68
N ALA A 99 5.20 -0.11 -7.64
CA ALA A 99 4.97 -1.55 -7.63
C ALA A 99 6.28 -2.35 -7.69
N HIS A 100 7.23 -1.91 -8.49
CA HIS A 100 8.55 -2.54 -8.62
C HIS A 100 9.34 -2.44 -7.31
N LEU A 101 9.35 -1.27 -6.66
CA LEU A 101 9.97 -1.08 -5.35
C LEU A 101 9.37 -2.02 -4.28
N MET A 102 8.04 -2.17 -4.26
CA MET A 102 7.38 -3.09 -3.33
C MET A 102 7.82 -4.54 -3.58
N LEU A 103 7.85 -4.96 -4.84
CA LEU A 103 8.19 -6.32 -5.24
C LEU A 103 9.65 -6.67 -4.93
N GLU A 104 10.59 -5.81 -5.29
CA GLU A 104 12.03 -6.05 -5.08
C GLU A 104 12.37 -6.10 -3.58
N ASN A 105 11.74 -5.26 -2.79
CA ASN A 105 12.03 -5.17 -1.35
C ASN A 105 11.09 -6.05 -0.50
N LYS A 106 10.13 -6.76 -1.13
CA LYS A 106 9.14 -7.63 -0.46
C LYS A 106 8.37 -6.89 0.64
N ILE A 107 7.92 -5.67 0.33
CA ILE A 107 7.16 -4.81 1.23
C ILE A 107 5.76 -4.54 0.66
N GLY A 108 4.75 -4.49 1.53
CA GLY A 108 3.35 -4.33 1.15
C GLY A 108 2.87 -2.89 1.04
N CYS A 109 3.70 -1.90 1.36
CA CYS A 109 3.34 -0.49 1.27
C CYS A 109 4.56 0.40 1.12
N LEU A 110 4.33 1.63 0.63
CA LEU A 110 5.30 2.71 0.57
C LEU A 110 4.65 3.97 1.16
N PRO A 111 5.19 4.52 2.25
CA PRO A 111 4.85 5.87 2.67
C PRO A 111 5.26 6.87 1.59
N VAL A 112 4.40 7.86 1.35
CA VAL A 112 4.63 8.91 0.36
C VAL A 112 5.08 10.17 1.07
N ILE A 113 6.27 10.64 0.74
CA ILE A 113 6.94 11.76 1.42
C ILE A 113 7.05 12.96 0.49
N ARG A 114 6.83 14.13 1.05
CA ARG A 114 7.12 15.42 0.44
C ARG A 114 7.74 16.34 1.51
N ASP A 115 8.92 16.89 1.23
CA ASP A 115 9.66 17.78 2.13
C ASP A 115 9.84 17.17 3.54
N ASP A 116 10.29 15.92 3.61
CA ASP A 116 10.46 15.11 4.83
C ASP A 116 9.17 14.83 5.63
N ARG A 117 8.00 15.18 5.10
CA ARG A 117 6.70 14.97 5.74
C ARG A 117 5.91 13.88 5.05
N LEU A 118 5.18 13.13 5.84
CA LEU A 118 4.25 12.13 5.35
C LEU A 118 3.02 12.81 4.74
N VAL A 119 2.77 12.56 3.44
CA VAL A 119 1.61 13.11 2.73
C VAL A 119 0.62 12.04 2.27
N GLY A 120 1.04 10.78 2.28
CA GLY A 120 0.19 9.67 1.86
C GLY A 120 0.83 8.32 2.14
N ILE A 121 0.10 7.28 1.81
CA ILE A 121 0.59 5.89 1.76
C ILE A 121 -0.01 5.21 0.53
N ILE A 122 0.79 4.41 -0.17
CA ILE A 122 0.32 3.54 -1.24
C ILE A 122 0.64 2.09 -0.88
N THR A 123 -0.30 1.20 -1.13
CA THR A 123 -0.22 -0.22 -0.77
C THR A 123 -0.33 -1.12 -1.99
N GLU A 124 0.06 -2.40 -1.86
CA GLU A 124 -0.20 -3.42 -2.88
C GLU A 124 -1.67 -3.47 -3.31
N SER A 125 -2.59 -3.30 -2.36
CA SER A 125 -4.03 -3.29 -2.66
C SER A 125 -4.43 -2.14 -3.59
N ASP A 126 -3.78 -0.98 -3.47
CA ASP A 126 -4.02 0.17 -4.36
C ASP A 126 -3.45 -0.10 -5.76
N ILE A 127 -2.28 -0.75 -5.84
CA ILE A 127 -1.71 -1.23 -7.09
C ILE A 127 -2.66 -2.23 -7.78
N PHE A 128 -3.12 -3.26 -7.06
CA PHE A 128 -4.06 -4.25 -7.60
C PHE A 128 -5.37 -3.61 -8.07
N ARG A 129 -5.92 -2.68 -7.29
CA ARG A 129 -7.13 -1.94 -7.68
C ARG A 129 -6.92 -1.18 -8.98
N THR A 130 -5.78 -0.54 -9.13
CA THR A 130 -5.40 0.17 -10.36
C THR A 130 -5.33 -0.77 -11.55
N PHE A 131 -4.70 -1.94 -11.42
CA PHE A 131 -4.70 -2.96 -12.48
C PHE A 131 -6.10 -3.43 -12.84
N MET A 132 -6.95 -3.71 -11.83
CA MET A 132 -8.33 -4.12 -12.06
C MET A 132 -9.13 -3.07 -12.87
N GLU A 133 -8.88 -1.79 -12.61
CA GLU A 133 -9.50 -0.69 -13.36
C GLU A 133 -8.95 -0.60 -14.78
N LEU A 134 -7.62 -0.66 -14.96
CA LEU A 134 -6.97 -0.60 -16.28
C LEU A 134 -7.42 -1.74 -17.21
N PHE A 135 -7.67 -2.91 -16.66
CA PHE A 135 -8.14 -4.06 -17.42
C PHE A 135 -9.68 -4.13 -17.55
N ALA A 136 -10.38 -3.07 -17.14
CA ALA A 136 -11.85 -3.01 -17.15
C ALA A 136 -12.51 -4.27 -16.56
N ALA A 137 -11.91 -4.85 -15.50
CA ALA A 137 -12.28 -6.17 -14.97
C ALA A 137 -13.72 -6.25 -14.44
N ARG A 138 -14.39 -5.12 -14.26
CA ARG A 138 -15.77 -5.01 -13.78
C ARG A 138 -16.75 -4.52 -14.84
N GLU A 139 -16.28 -4.15 -16.02
CA GLU A 139 -17.14 -3.69 -17.11
C GLU A 139 -17.66 -4.86 -17.92
N LYS A 140 -18.93 -4.74 -18.37
CA LYS A 140 -19.51 -5.71 -19.30
C LYS A 140 -18.97 -5.41 -20.69
N GLY A 141 -18.22 -6.34 -21.26
CA GLY A 141 -17.65 -6.18 -22.58
C GLY A 141 -17.09 -7.48 -23.13
N LEU A 142 -16.62 -7.44 -24.36
CA LEU A 142 -15.90 -8.53 -24.98
C LEU A 142 -14.40 -8.27 -24.87
N ARG A 143 -13.68 -9.22 -24.27
CA ARG A 143 -12.21 -9.16 -24.24
C ARG A 143 -11.63 -9.87 -25.44
N ILE A 144 -10.90 -9.14 -26.26
CA ILE A 144 -10.20 -9.66 -27.44
C ILE A 144 -8.70 -9.58 -27.18
N ILE A 145 -8.00 -10.71 -27.35
CA ILE A 145 -6.55 -10.79 -27.31
C ILE A 145 -6.07 -10.87 -28.75
N LEU A 146 -5.23 -9.95 -29.17
CA LEU A 146 -4.69 -9.87 -30.51
C LEU A 146 -3.17 -9.98 -30.44
N GLU A 147 -2.62 -10.89 -31.23
CA GLU A 147 -1.20 -10.99 -31.48
C GLU A 147 -0.88 -10.54 -32.89
N GLY A 148 0.10 -9.68 -33.02
CA GLY A 148 0.49 -9.14 -34.32
C GLY A 148 1.90 -8.56 -34.30
N PRO A 149 2.46 -8.23 -35.47
CA PRO A 149 3.79 -7.64 -35.55
C PRO A 149 3.81 -6.25 -34.87
N ASN A 150 4.86 -5.97 -34.10
CA ASN A 150 5.07 -4.66 -33.50
C ASN A 150 5.59 -3.68 -34.57
N LYS A 151 4.68 -3.13 -35.39
CA LYS A 151 4.97 -2.16 -36.47
C LYS A 151 4.14 -0.90 -36.29
N ALA A 152 4.70 0.22 -36.76
CA ALA A 152 3.98 1.48 -36.77
C ALA A 152 2.63 1.35 -37.54
N GLY A 153 1.53 1.85 -36.96
CA GLY A 153 0.21 1.86 -37.54
C GLY A 153 -0.64 0.62 -37.29
N GLU A 154 -0.13 -0.47 -36.71
CA GLU A 154 -0.96 -1.68 -36.46
C GLU A 154 -2.09 -1.40 -35.45
N LEU A 155 -1.82 -0.67 -34.36
CA LEU A 155 -2.85 -0.26 -33.42
C LEU A 155 -3.94 0.59 -34.10
N ALA A 156 -3.57 1.49 -35.00
CA ALA A 156 -4.53 2.31 -35.74
C ALA A 156 -5.45 1.48 -36.64
N LYS A 157 -4.96 0.40 -37.25
CA LYS A 157 -5.78 -0.51 -38.04
C LYS A 157 -6.80 -1.26 -37.16
N ILE A 158 -6.35 -1.76 -36.00
CA ILE A 158 -7.20 -2.48 -35.06
C ILE A 158 -8.32 -1.57 -34.52
N THR A 159 -7.95 -0.36 -34.05
CA THR A 159 -8.93 0.60 -33.51
C THR A 159 -9.92 1.05 -34.56
N LYS A 160 -9.48 1.23 -35.81
CA LYS A 160 -10.36 1.54 -36.93
C LYS A 160 -11.34 0.41 -37.22
N ALA A 161 -10.87 -0.85 -37.29
CA ALA A 161 -11.75 -1.99 -37.54
C ALA A 161 -12.84 -2.12 -36.45
N VAL A 162 -12.51 -1.91 -35.17
CA VAL A 162 -13.48 -1.91 -34.07
C VAL A 162 -14.51 -0.78 -34.25
N ALA A 163 -14.05 0.40 -34.63
CA ALA A 163 -14.92 1.56 -34.83
C ALA A 163 -15.84 1.38 -36.04
N ASP A 164 -15.36 0.79 -37.15
CA ASP A 164 -16.15 0.52 -38.37
C ASP A 164 -17.28 -0.48 -38.10
N GLU A 165 -17.12 -1.39 -37.12
CA GLU A 165 -18.17 -2.32 -36.64
C GLU A 165 -19.07 -1.73 -35.53
N GLY A 166 -18.96 -0.43 -35.23
CA GLY A 166 -19.73 0.26 -34.20
C GLY A 166 -19.31 -0.05 -32.77
N GLY A 167 -18.17 -0.69 -32.58
CA GLY A 167 -17.60 -0.94 -31.25
C GLY A 167 -16.84 0.26 -30.70
N TYR A 168 -16.68 0.31 -29.37
CA TYR A 168 -15.76 1.24 -28.74
C TYR A 168 -14.79 0.49 -27.84
N ILE A 169 -13.58 1.03 -27.65
CA ILE A 169 -12.54 0.45 -26.80
C ILE A 169 -12.57 1.20 -25.47
N SER A 170 -12.86 0.49 -24.37
CA SER A 170 -12.64 0.98 -23.00
C SER A 170 -11.30 0.48 -22.52
N ALA A 171 -10.47 1.38 -21.99
CA ALA A 171 -9.19 1.06 -21.39
C ALA A 171 -9.12 1.60 -19.97
#